data_90d25cbcf3a6f7c64823b94e838e9748
#
_entry.id   90d25cbcf3a6f7c64823b94e838e9748
#
_cell.length_a   1.000
_cell.length_b   1.000
_cell.length_c   1.000
_cell.angle_alpha   90.00
_cell.angle_beta   90.00
_cell.angle_gamma   90.00
#
_symmetry.space_group_name_H-M   'P 1'
#
loop_
_entity.id
_entity.type
_entity.pdbx_description
1 polymer ?
#
loop_
_entity_poly.entity_id
_entity_poly.type
_entity_poly.pdbx_seq_one_letter_code
_entity_poly.pdbx_strand_id
1 'polypeptide(L)'
;KLIIPTEKKYLKYAFDLSQSLYSKKISNQIIDHYNLKKSLKYANKINAIVAIILGENEYNNSLVTYKNLESGEQFLISLEDLL
;
A
#
# COMPACT_ATOMS: atom_id res chain seq x y z
N LYS A 1 6.62 -5.70 1.21
CA LYS A 1 5.62 -4.63 1.40
C LYS A 1 4.31 -5.02 0.72
N LEU A 2 3.20 -4.76 1.37
CA LEU A 2 1.87 -5.02 0.82
C LEU A 2 1.26 -3.71 0.34
N ILE A 3 0.74 -3.72 -0.88
CA ILE A 3 0.03 -2.58 -1.45
C ILE A 3 -1.46 -2.89 -1.39
N ILE A 4 -2.22 -2.02 -0.73
CA ILE A 4 -3.64 -2.24 -0.46
C ILE A 4 -4.48 -1.15 -1.11
N PRO A 5 -4.95 -1.35 -2.36
CA PRO A 5 -5.96 -0.45 -2.91
C PRO A 5 -7.29 -0.70 -2.21
N THR A 6 -7.93 0.36 -1.73
CA THR A 6 -9.18 0.23 -0.98
C THR A 6 -10.39 -0.04 -1.88
N GLU A 7 -10.28 0.28 -3.17
CA GLU A 7 -11.33 0.02 -4.16
C GLU A 7 -10.68 -0.37 -5.48
N LYS A 8 -11.44 -1.07 -6.31
CA LYS A 8 -10.96 -1.54 -7.61
C LYS A 8 -10.48 -0.40 -8.52
N LYS A 9 -11.09 0.77 -8.42
CA LYS A 9 -10.70 1.91 -9.26
C LYS A 9 -9.27 2.42 -8.97
N TYR A 10 -8.68 2.03 -7.84
CA TYR A 10 -7.29 2.40 -7.50
C TYR A 10 -6.29 1.30 -7.87
N LEU A 11 -6.74 0.24 -8.54
CA LEU A 11 -5.85 -0.86 -8.89
C LEU A 11 -4.73 -0.42 -9.84
N LYS A 12 -5.03 0.45 -10.79
CA LYS A 12 -4.02 0.97 -11.70
C LYS A 12 -2.94 1.75 -10.95
N TYR A 13 -3.34 2.56 -9.98
CA TYR A 13 -2.41 3.30 -9.13
C TYR A 13 -1.52 2.33 -8.35
N ALA A 14 -2.11 1.30 -7.79
CA ALA A 14 -1.37 0.25 -7.07
C ALA A 14 -0.40 -0.48 -8.00
N PHE A 15 -0.82 -0.77 -9.21
CA PHE A 15 0.00 -1.46 -10.21
C PHE A 15 1.20 -0.60 -10.61
N ASP A 16 0.99 0.68 -10.88
CA ASP A 16 2.06 1.60 -11.24
C ASP A 16 3.07 1.72 -10.09
N LEU A 17 2.58 1.81 -8.86
CA LEU A 17 3.45 1.84 -7.67
C LEU A 17 4.26 0.55 -7.55
N SER A 18 3.60 -0.59 -7.76
CA SER A 18 4.25 -1.89 -7.69
C SER A 18 5.41 -1.98 -8.67
N GLN A 19 5.22 -1.51 -9.91
CA GLN A 19 6.26 -1.49 -10.93
C GLN A 19 7.44 -0.60 -10.51
N SER A 20 7.15 0.56 -9.96
CA SER A 20 8.18 1.48 -9.49
C SER A 20 9.01 0.86 -8.35
N LEU A 21 8.35 0.17 -7.43
CA LEU A 21 9.04 -0.52 -6.34
C LEU A 21 9.92 -1.66 -6.86
N TYR A 22 9.44 -2.45 -7.81
CA TYR A 22 10.24 -3.49 -8.42
C TYR A 22 11.46 -2.93 -9.15
N SER A 23 11.32 -1.80 -9.81
CA SER A 23 12.44 -1.16 -10.49
C SER A 23 13.56 -0.77 -9.52
N LYS A 24 13.21 -0.58 -8.26
CA LYS A 24 14.16 -0.28 -7.18
C LYS A 24 14.52 -1.52 -6.36
N LYS A 25 14.14 -2.70 -6.86
CA LYS A 25 14.42 -4.00 -6.23
C LYS A 25 13.74 -4.15 -4.86
N ILE A 26 12.59 -3.50 -4.68
CA ILE A 26 11.80 -3.62 -3.47
C ILE A 26 10.68 -4.62 -3.73
N SER A 27 10.71 -5.73 -3.02
CA SER A 27 9.69 -6.77 -3.11
C SER A 27 8.35 -6.25 -2.60
N ASN A 28 7.27 -6.56 -3.32
CA ASN A 28 5.94 -6.11 -2.95
C ASN A 28 4.87 -7.03 -3.53
N GLN A 29 3.65 -6.90 -3.01
CA GLN A 29 2.50 -7.68 -3.44
C GLN A 29 1.25 -6.78 -3.34
N ILE A 30 0.38 -6.84 -4.33
CA ILE A 30 -0.89 -6.12 -4.33
C ILE A 30 -1.95 -7.03 -3.74
N ILE A 31 -2.70 -6.52 -2.75
CA ILE A 31 -3.81 -7.24 -2.13
C ILE A 31 -5.11 -6.70 -2.74
N ASP A 32 -5.78 -7.52 -3.53
CA ASP A 32 -6.95 -7.13 -4.31
C ASP A 32 -8.30 -7.53 -3.69
N HIS A 33 -8.37 -7.52 -2.37
CA HIS A 33 -9.63 -7.80 -1.67
C HIS A 33 -10.61 -6.63 -1.73
N TYR A 34 -10.10 -5.42 -1.99
CA TYR A 34 -10.89 -4.18 -1.99
C TYR A 34 -11.67 -3.98 -0.70
N ASN A 35 -11.08 -4.42 0.41
CA ASN A 35 -11.63 -4.30 1.74
C ASN A 35 -10.47 -4.12 2.71
N LEU A 36 -10.35 -2.92 3.26
CA LEU A 36 -9.21 -2.55 4.10
C LEU A 36 -9.08 -3.46 5.33
N LYS A 37 -10.19 -3.75 5.99
CA LYS A 37 -10.18 -4.59 7.19
C LYS A 37 -9.67 -6.00 6.90
N LYS A 38 -10.17 -6.61 5.82
CA LYS A 38 -9.72 -7.94 5.41
C LYS A 38 -8.26 -7.93 4.97
N SER A 39 -7.85 -6.89 4.25
CA SER A 39 -6.49 -6.76 3.78
C SER A 39 -5.49 -6.63 4.93
N LEU A 40 -5.82 -5.83 5.94
CA LEU A 40 -4.97 -5.67 7.12
C LEU A 40 -4.92 -6.96 7.95
N LYS A 41 -6.04 -7.68 8.04
CA LYS A 41 -6.09 -8.97 8.72
C LYS A 41 -5.18 -9.98 8.02
N TYR A 42 -5.20 -10.01 6.69
CA TYR A 42 -4.33 -10.87 5.91
C TYR A 42 -2.86 -10.48 6.12
N ALA A 43 -2.56 -9.17 6.13
CA ALA A 43 -1.21 -8.68 6.36
C ALA A 43 -0.65 -9.16 7.70
N ASN A 44 -1.48 -9.11 8.75
CA ASN A 44 -1.07 -9.62 10.06
C ASN A 44 -0.85 -11.13 10.03
N LYS A 45 -1.68 -11.86 9.31
CA LYS A 45 -1.59 -13.32 9.20
C LYS A 45 -0.27 -13.76 8.57
N ILE A 46 0.22 -13.04 7.57
CA ILE A 46 1.48 -13.38 6.90
C ILE A 46 2.68 -12.66 7.50
N ASN A 47 2.49 -11.98 8.63
CA ASN A 47 3.55 -11.25 9.33
C ASN A 47 4.22 -10.18 8.46
N ALA A 48 3.44 -9.49 7.64
CA ALA A 48 3.95 -8.38 6.86
C ALA A 48 4.36 -7.23 7.79
N ILE A 49 5.41 -6.53 7.43
CA ILE A 49 5.94 -5.44 8.24
C ILE A 49 5.32 -4.11 7.84
N VAL A 50 5.05 -3.93 6.54
CA VAL A 50 4.58 -2.65 5.99
C VAL A 50 3.38 -2.86 5.10
N ALA A 51 2.35 -2.04 5.30
CA ALA A 51 1.20 -1.93 4.42
C ALA A 51 1.17 -0.53 3.81
N ILE A 52 1.00 -0.46 2.50
CA ILE A 52 0.86 0.81 1.76
C ILE A 52 -0.58 0.88 1.30
N ILE A 53 -1.35 1.80 1.87
CA ILE A 53 -2.78 1.91 1.65
C ILE A 53 -3.05 3.01 0.62
N LEU A 54 -3.83 2.68 -0.41
CA LEU A 54 -4.17 3.58 -1.50
C LEU A 54 -5.69 3.75 -1.57
N GLY A 55 -6.17 4.91 -1.16
CA GLY A 55 -7.58 5.26 -1.22
C GLY A 55 -7.78 6.55 -2.00
N GLU A 56 -8.97 7.14 -1.86
CA GLU A 56 -9.34 8.34 -2.60
C GLU A 56 -8.43 9.52 -2.30
N ASN A 57 -8.17 9.79 -1.03
CA ASN A 57 -7.32 10.90 -0.61
C ASN A 57 -5.90 10.74 -1.14
N GLU A 58 -5.35 9.54 -1.04
CA GLU A 58 -4.01 9.23 -1.53
C GLU A 58 -3.93 9.38 -3.04
N TYR A 59 -4.91 8.84 -3.75
CA TYR A 59 -4.93 8.92 -5.22
C TYR A 59 -5.01 10.37 -5.71
N ASN A 60 -5.90 11.17 -5.11
CA ASN A 60 -6.13 12.55 -5.55
C ASN A 60 -4.93 13.46 -5.29
N ASN A 61 -4.09 13.13 -4.33
CA ASN A 61 -2.98 13.99 -3.89
C ASN A 61 -1.60 13.39 -4.17
N SER A 62 -1.52 12.30 -4.92
CA SER A 62 -0.27 11.58 -5.21
C SER A 62 0.46 11.19 -3.94
N LEU A 63 -0.30 10.73 -2.96
CA LEU A 63 0.19 10.29 -1.65
C LEU A 63 -0.02 8.80 -1.46
N VAL A 64 0.61 8.25 -0.44
CA VAL A 64 0.34 6.90 0.05
C VAL A 64 0.25 6.94 1.56
N THR A 65 -0.56 6.08 2.15
CA THR A 65 -0.57 5.88 3.59
C THR A 65 0.35 4.71 3.90
N TYR A 66 1.45 5.00 4.56
CA TYR A 66 2.47 4.02 4.93
C TYR A 66 2.22 3.60 6.38
N LYS A 67 1.90 2.34 6.58
CA LYS A 67 1.63 1.81 7.91
C LYS A 67 2.66 0.76 8.29
N ASN A 68 3.35 1.00 9.41
CA ASN A 68 4.23 0.01 10.00
C ASN A 68 3.39 -0.92 10.87
N LEU A 69 3.27 -2.18 10.49
CA LEU A 69 2.40 -3.13 11.17
C LEU A 69 2.97 -3.64 12.48
N GLU A 70 4.27 -3.51 12.70
CA GLU A 70 4.89 -3.88 13.98
C GLU A 70 4.64 -2.83 15.05
N SER A 71 4.88 -1.56 14.73
CA SER A 71 4.73 -0.46 15.68
C SER A 71 3.33 0.13 15.73
N GLY A 72 2.54 -0.08 14.69
CA GLY A 72 1.24 0.55 14.54
C GLY A 72 1.29 1.98 14.02
N GLU A 73 2.48 2.52 13.81
CA GLU A 73 2.63 3.89 13.31
C GLU A 73 2.16 4.00 11.86
N GLN A 74 1.58 5.13 11.54
CA GLN A 74 0.99 5.38 10.23
C GLN A 74 1.31 6.81 9.79
N PHE A 75 1.76 6.94 8.54
CA PHE A 75 2.15 8.23 7.97
C PHE A 75 1.52 8.40 6.60
N LEU A 76 1.18 9.64 6.28
CA LEU A 76 0.81 10.03 4.93
C LEU A 76 2.05 10.63 4.28
N ILE A 77 2.57 9.98 3.26
CA ILE A 77 3.80 10.44 2.59
C ILE A 77 3.56 10.58 1.10
N SER A 78 4.39 11.39 0.44
CA SER A 78 4.31 11.53 -1.01
C SER A 78 4.84 10.27 -1.68
N LEU A 79 4.33 10.00 -2.88
CA LEU A 79 4.81 8.90 -3.68
C LEU A 79 6.31 9.03 -3.94
N GLU A 80 6.77 10.25 -4.15
CA GLU A 80 8.17 10.57 -4.39
C GLU A 80 9.04 10.20 -3.19
N ASP A 81 8.57 10.49 -1.97
CA ASP A 81 9.31 10.18 -0.75
C ASP A 81 9.34 8.68 -0.47
N LEU A 82 8.33 7.95 -0.92
CA LEU A 82 8.31 6.49 -0.79
C LEU A 82 9.38 5.84 -1.68
N LEU A 83 9.56 6.37 -2.85
CA LEU A 83 10.49 5.85 -3.84
C LEU A 83 11.85 6.49 -3.68
#